data_ed53f5c4e6458434d3b243eebe46c620
#
_entry.id   ed53f5c4e6458434d3b243eebe46c620
#
_cell.length_a   1.000
_cell.length_b   1.000
_cell.length_c   1.000
_cell.angle_alpha   90.00
_cell.angle_beta   90.00
_cell.angle_gamma   90.00
#
_symmetry.space_group_name_H-M   'P 1'
#
loop_
_entity.id
_entity.type
_entity.pdbx_description
1 polymer ?
#
loop_
_entity_poly.entity_id
_entity_poly.type
_entity_poly.pdbx_seq_one_letter_code
_entity_poly.pdbx_strand_id
1 'polypeptide(L)'
;PPEEIRERVDLALEKVGMTSYRKQAPSMLSGGQKQRVAIAGVLAMKPDCIVLDEPTAMLDPKGRKEVMDTIHELNKTEGITIVLITHFMEEAVTADHILVIDRGVLKMEGTPREIFSQADKVTEIGLDVPVPADLARRLRKKGMAVSEKCMTDEELGEALCPFVSKM
;
A
#
# COMPACT_ATOMS: atom_id res chain seq x y z
N PRO A 1 15.04 -12.06 -28.90
CA PRO A 1 14.91 -11.40 -30.21
C PRO A 1 14.27 -10.02 -30.07
N PRO A 2 14.52 -9.02 -30.94
CA PRO A 2 13.94 -7.68 -30.82
C PRO A 2 12.41 -7.66 -30.83
N GLU A 3 11.78 -8.61 -31.48
CA GLU A 3 10.30 -8.75 -31.51
C GLU A 3 9.75 -9.14 -30.15
N GLU A 4 10.35 -10.11 -29.47
CA GLU A 4 9.98 -10.52 -28.12
C GLU A 4 10.13 -9.37 -27.11
N ILE A 5 11.19 -8.56 -27.23
CA ILE A 5 11.39 -7.39 -26.37
C ILE A 5 10.24 -6.40 -26.55
N ARG A 6 9.83 -6.14 -27.79
CA ARG A 6 8.71 -5.21 -28.08
C ARG A 6 7.40 -5.74 -27.48
N GLU A 7 7.11 -7.01 -27.70
CA GLU A 7 5.92 -7.66 -27.17
C GLU A 7 5.87 -7.58 -25.63
N ARG A 8 6.97 -7.91 -24.96
CA ARG A 8 7.06 -7.83 -23.49
C ARG A 8 6.88 -6.40 -22.97
N VAL A 9 7.47 -5.42 -23.64
CA VAL A 9 7.32 -4.00 -23.28
C VAL A 9 5.88 -3.54 -23.48
N ASP A 10 5.24 -3.93 -24.59
CA ASP A 10 3.86 -3.54 -24.87
C ASP A 10 2.89 -4.14 -23.82
N LEU A 11 3.04 -5.42 -23.52
CA LEU A 11 2.27 -6.09 -22.45
C LEU A 11 2.50 -5.45 -21.09
N ALA A 12 3.75 -5.13 -20.75
CA ALA A 12 4.05 -4.50 -19.48
C ALA A 12 3.43 -3.10 -19.36
N LEU A 13 3.47 -2.29 -20.42
CA LEU A 13 2.83 -0.97 -20.44
C LEU A 13 1.31 -1.07 -20.36
N GLU A 14 0.71 -2.07 -20.99
CA GLU A 14 -0.72 -2.34 -20.89
C GLU A 14 -1.14 -2.63 -19.45
N LYS A 15 -0.44 -3.54 -18.78
CA LYS A 15 -0.71 -3.95 -17.40
C LYS A 15 -0.63 -2.81 -16.37
N VAL A 16 0.18 -1.81 -16.63
CA VAL A 16 0.29 -0.63 -15.75
C VAL A 16 -0.52 0.58 -16.26
N GLY A 17 -1.35 0.39 -17.29
CA GLY A 17 -2.21 1.44 -17.86
C GLY A 17 -1.43 2.57 -18.56
N MET A 18 -0.25 2.27 -19.14
CA MET A 18 0.65 3.28 -19.74
C MET A 18 0.80 3.16 -21.26
N THR A 19 0.01 2.35 -21.91
CA THR A 19 0.08 2.12 -23.38
C THR A 19 0.02 3.42 -24.20
N SER A 20 -0.87 4.36 -23.83
CA SER A 20 -1.02 5.65 -24.52
C SER A 20 0.22 6.56 -24.40
N TYR A 21 1.06 6.31 -23.41
CA TYR A 21 2.27 7.10 -23.12
C TYR A 21 3.55 6.50 -23.72
N ARG A 22 3.46 5.39 -24.45
CA ARG A 22 4.61 4.63 -24.99
C ARG A 22 5.67 5.47 -25.71
N LYS A 23 5.25 6.52 -26.42
CA LYS A 23 6.14 7.39 -27.19
C LYS A 23 6.45 8.71 -26.48
N GLN A 24 5.93 8.91 -25.30
CA GLN A 24 6.12 10.15 -24.56
C GLN A 24 7.46 10.17 -23.84
N ALA A 25 8.13 11.32 -23.88
CA ALA A 25 9.39 11.49 -23.15
C ALA A 25 9.13 11.39 -21.61
N PRO A 26 10.00 10.74 -20.84
CA PRO A 26 9.82 10.61 -19.39
C PRO A 26 9.67 11.95 -18.66
N SER A 27 10.28 13.04 -19.18
CA SER A 27 10.16 14.38 -18.61
C SER A 27 8.75 14.95 -18.66
N MET A 28 7.90 14.45 -19.56
CA MET A 28 6.51 14.87 -19.75
C MET A 28 5.51 14.07 -18.90
N LEU A 29 5.97 13.06 -18.16
CA LEU A 29 5.14 12.21 -17.34
C LEU A 29 5.01 12.79 -15.92
N SER A 30 3.82 12.62 -15.30
CA SER A 30 3.63 12.89 -13.87
C SER A 30 4.47 11.94 -13.01
N GLY A 31 4.59 12.23 -11.71
CA GLY A 31 5.31 11.37 -10.76
C GLY A 31 4.75 9.94 -10.74
N GLY A 32 3.44 9.79 -10.61
CA GLY A 32 2.77 8.47 -10.61
C GLY A 32 2.92 7.74 -11.94
N GLN A 33 2.88 8.45 -13.08
CA GLN A 33 3.12 7.87 -14.40
C GLN A 33 4.57 7.36 -14.55
N LYS A 34 5.56 8.13 -14.07
CA LYS A 34 6.96 7.70 -14.05
C LYS A 34 7.14 6.44 -13.23
N GLN A 35 6.50 6.38 -12.07
CA GLN A 35 6.56 5.20 -11.20
C GLN A 35 5.95 3.97 -11.86
N ARG A 36 4.79 4.10 -12.50
CA ARG A 36 4.16 2.99 -13.25
C ARG A 36 5.03 2.52 -14.41
N VAL A 37 5.69 3.44 -15.13
CA VAL A 37 6.64 3.06 -16.18
C VAL A 37 7.86 2.33 -15.61
N ALA A 38 8.36 2.73 -14.43
CA ALA A 38 9.44 2.01 -13.76
C ALA A 38 9.00 0.57 -13.39
N ILE A 39 7.80 0.42 -12.84
CA ILE A 39 7.20 -0.91 -12.56
C ILE A 39 7.06 -1.72 -13.86
N ALA A 40 6.60 -1.12 -14.97
CA ALA A 40 6.52 -1.80 -16.26
C ALA A 40 7.88 -2.31 -16.74
N GLY A 41 8.95 -1.53 -16.52
CA GLY A 41 10.32 -1.94 -16.85
C GLY A 41 10.75 -3.22 -16.12
N VAL A 42 10.40 -3.34 -14.84
CA VAL A 42 10.64 -4.56 -14.05
C VAL A 42 9.73 -5.71 -14.52
N LEU A 43 8.45 -5.41 -14.75
CA LEU A 43 7.45 -6.40 -15.17
C LEU A 43 7.78 -7.05 -16.53
N ALA A 44 8.41 -6.30 -17.45
CA ALA A 44 8.85 -6.83 -18.75
C ALA A 44 9.88 -7.97 -18.61
N MET A 45 10.55 -8.09 -17.47
CA MET A 45 11.47 -9.20 -17.16
C MET A 45 10.73 -10.47 -16.72
N LYS A 46 9.40 -10.41 -16.50
CA LYS A 46 8.55 -11.50 -15.98
C LYS A 46 9.04 -12.04 -14.63
N PRO A 47 9.17 -11.20 -13.61
CA PRO A 47 9.61 -11.64 -12.29
C PRO A 47 8.50 -12.38 -11.54
N ASP A 48 8.86 -13.33 -10.68
CA ASP A 48 7.94 -13.94 -9.70
C ASP A 48 7.74 -13.07 -8.46
N CYS A 49 8.68 -12.13 -8.20
CA CYS A 49 8.65 -11.22 -7.06
C CYS A 49 9.19 -9.84 -7.45
N ILE A 50 8.52 -8.79 -6.97
CA ILE A 50 8.94 -7.40 -7.15
C ILE A 50 9.13 -6.77 -5.77
N VAL A 51 10.29 -6.15 -5.54
CA VAL A 51 10.59 -5.37 -4.34
C VAL A 51 10.47 -3.88 -4.70
N LEU A 52 9.65 -3.15 -3.97
CA LEU A 52 9.37 -1.73 -4.14
C LEU A 52 9.77 -0.99 -2.88
N ASP A 53 10.76 -0.12 -2.98
CA ASP A 53 11.25 0.69 -1.88
C ASP A 53 10.67 2.10 -1.97
N GLU A 54 9.76 2.42 -1.05
CA GLU A 54 9.02 3.69 -0.95
C GLU A 54 8.44 4.20 -2.30
N PRO A 55 7.73 3.38 -3.08
CA PRO A 55 7.36 3.72 -4.45
C PRO A 55 6.42 4.93 -4.55
N THR A 56 5.84 5.38 -3.46
CA THR A 56 4.82 6.44 -3.43
C THR A 56 5.25 7.68 -2.64
N ALA A 57 6.46 7.70 -2.04
CA ALA A 57 6.90 8.74 -1.12
C ALA A 57 6.90 10.16 -1.71
N MET A 58 7.15 10.29 -3.02
CA MET A 58 7.23 11.59 -3.72
C MET A 58 5.97 11.89 -4.55
N LEU A 59 4.85 11.21 -4.30
CA LEU A 59 3.64 11.34 -5.08
C LEU A 59 2.55 12.12 -4.33
N ASP A 60 1.75 12.84 -5.09
CA ASP A 60 0.49 13.39 -4.61
C ASP A 60 -0.52 12.27 -4.27
N PRO A 61 -1.59 12.54 -3.52
CA PRO A 61 -2.54 11.50 -3.11
C PRO A 61 -3.14 10.70 -4.28
N LYS A 62 -3.40 11.38 -5.40
CA LYS A 62 -3.93 10.73 -6.60
C LYS A 62 -2.91 9.78 -7.23
N GLY A 63 -1.68 10.24 -7.41
CA GLY A 63 -0.58 9.43 -7.96
C GLY A 63 -0.26 8.24 -7.07
N ARG A 64 -0.31 8.42 -5.73
CA ARG A 64 -0.14 7.33 -4.76
C ARG A 64 -1.21 6.25 -4.96
N LYS A 65 -2.49 6.66 -5.00
CA LYS A 65 -3.59 5.72 -5.23
C LYS A 65 -3.42 4.96 -6.54
N GLU A 66 -3.11 5.64 -7.65
CA GLU A 66 -2.92 5.01 -8.97
C GLU A 66 -1.79 3.97 -8.96
N VAL A 67 -0.68 4.24 -8.26
CA VAL A 67 0.44 3.29 -8.12
C VAL A 67 0.05 2.10 -7.25
N MET A 68 -0.61 2.34 -6.10
CA MET A 68 -1.05 1.26 -5.23
C MET A 68 -2.10 0.37 -5.90
N ASP A 69 -3.08 0.95 -6.61
CA ASP A 69 -4.06 0.18 -7.39
C ASP A 69 -3.35 -0.73 -8.42
N THR A 70 -2.31 -0.21 -9.10
CA THR A 70 -1.50 -1.00 -10.06
C THR A 70 -0.77 -2.16 -9.35
N ILE A 71 -0.15 -1.91 -8.20
CA ILE A 71 0.57 -2.91 -7.41
C ILE A 71 -0.39 -4.04 -6.97
N HIS A 72 -1.57 -3.67 -6.46
CA HIS A 72 -2.59 -4.65 -6.05
C HIS A 72 -3.12 -5.46 -7.23
N GLU A 73 -3.33 -4.84 -8.38
CA GLU A 73 -3.76 -5.52 -9.60
C GLU A 73 -2.72 -6.55 -10.03
N LEU A 74 -1.45 -6.18 -10.11
CA LEU A 74 -0.36 -7.10 -10.45
C LEU A 74 -0.26 -8.29 -9.50
N ASN A 75 -0.41 -8.06 -8.20
CA ASN A 75 -0.43 -9.15 -7.22
C ASN A 75 -1.62 -10.10 -7.45
N LYS A 76 -2.84 -9.55 -7.60
CA LYS A 76 -4.08 -10.35 -7.69
C LYS A 76 -4.25 -11.05 -9.04
N THR A 77 -3.93 -10.39 -10.14
CA THR A 77 -4.20 -10.90 -11.50
C THR A 77 -3.03 -11.69 -12.08
N GLU A 78 -1.81 -11.28 -11.76
CA GLU A 78 -0.59 -11.91 -12.28
C GLU A 78 0.05 -12.91 -11.29
N GLY A 79 -0.41 -12.92 -10.03
CA GLY A 79 0.16 -13.77 -8.98
C GLY A 79 1.59 -13.40 -8.58
N ILE A 80 2.04 -12.18 -8.90
CA ILE A 80 3.38 -11.71 -8.58
C ILE A 80 3.45 -11.41 -7.07
N THR A 81 4.47 -11.95 -6.41
CA THR A 81 4.75 -11.56 -5.02
C THR A 81 5.26 -10.13 -4.96
N ILE A 82 4.62 -9.30 -4.14
CA ILE A 82 5.05 -7.92 -3.93
C ILE A 82 5.65 -7.76 -2.53
N VAL A 83 6.87 -7.27 -2.45
CA VAL A 83 7.50 -6.81 -1.21
C VAL A 83 7.51 -5.29 -1.24
N LEU A 84 6.67 -4.67 -0.44
CA LEU A 84 6.53 -3.22 -0.36
C LEU A 84 7.21 -2.70 0.91
N ILE A 85 8.21 -1.83 0.75
CA ILE A 85 8.82 -1.10 1.85
C ILE A 85 8.15 0.27 1.89
N THR A 86 7.51 0.60 3.01
CA THR A 86 6.78 1.85 3.17
C THR A 86 6.74 2.29 4.64
N HIS A 87 6.58 3.58 4.85
CA HIS A 87 6.25 4.17 6.15
C HIS A 87 4.81 4.72 6.18
N PHE A 88 4.04 4.51 5.12
CA PHE A 88 2.63 4.91 5.05
C PHE A 88 1.73 3.79 5.56
N MET A 89 1.02 4.05 6.64
CA MET A 89 0.18 3.05 7.29
C MET A 89 -1.01 2.63 6.44
N GLU A 90 -1.53 3.55 5.62
CA GLU A 90 -2.60 3.28 4.66
C GLU A 90 -2.21 2.24 3.60
N GLU A 91 -0.93 2.18 3.24
CA GLU A 91 -0.39 1.17 2.33
C GLU A 91 -0.19 -0.17 3.07
N ALA A 92 0.38 -0.12 4.28
CA ALA A 92 0.62 -1.30 5.09
C ALA A 92 -0.67 -2.06 5.46
N VAL A 93 -1.79 -1.35 5.68
CA VAL A 93 -3.11 -1.97 5.97
C VAL A 93 -3.60 -2.87 4.83
N THR A 94 -3.17 -2.61 3.60
CA THR A 94 -3.62 -3.35 2.42
C THR A 94 -2.80 -4.60 2.13
N ALA A 95 -1.71 -4.83 2.88
CA ALA A 95 -0.85 -6.01 2.72
C ALA A 95 -1.48 -7.27 3.33
N ASP A 96 -1.08 -8.43 2.84
CA ASP A 96 -1.45 -9.72 3.44
C ASP A 96 -0.64 -9.98 4.73
N HIS A 97 0.60 -9.51 4.76
CA HIS A 97 1.55 -9.75 5.85
C HIS A 97 2.48 -8.55 6.04
N ILE A 98 2.81 -8.23 7.30
CA ILE A 98 3.67 -7.11 7.66
C ILE A 98 4.89 -7.63 8.44
N LEU A 99 6.05 -7.14 8.06
CA LEU A 99 7.30 -7.27 8.82
C LEU A 99 7.69 -5.87 9.33
N VAL A 100 7.70 -5.69 10.64
CA VAL A 100 8.12 -4.44 11.28
C VAL A 100 9.60 -4.53 11.63
N ILE A 101 10.41 -3.68 10.99
CA ILE A 101 11.87 -3.67 11.16
C ILE A 101 12.27 -2.34 11.81
N ASP A 102 13.06 -2.43 12.88
CA ASP A 102 13.70 -1.27 13.51
C ASP A 102 15.20 -1.55 13.69
N ARG A 103 16.03 -0.64 13.18
CA ARG A 103 17.51 -0.72 13.25
C ARG A 103 18.06 -2.07 12.78
N GLY A 104 17.50 -2.59 11.68
CA GLY A 104 17.92 -3.86 11.08
C GLY A 104 17.48 -5.11 11.83
N VAL A 105 16.59 -4.99 12.83
CA VAL A 105 16.05 -6.11 13.60
C VAL A 105 14.55 -6.24 13.38
N LEU A 106 14.07 -7.45 13.10
CA LEU A 106 12.66 -7.77 13.04
C LEU A 106 12.06 -7.65 14.45
N LYS A 107 11.12 -6.72 14.62
CA LYS A 107 10.44 -6.44 15.90
C LYS A 107 9.09 -7.11 16.03
N MET A 108 8.33 -7.10 14.94
CA MET A 108 6.99 -7.68 14.89
C MET A 108 6.76 -8.29 13.50
N GLU A 109 5.90 -9.29 13.45
CA GLU A 109 5.51 -9.98 12.23
C GLU A 109 4.06 -10.45 12.37
N GLY A 110 3.26 -10.35 11.31
CA GLY A 110 1.87 -10.79 11.30
C GLY A 110 1.02 -10.09 10.26
N THR A 111 -0.27 -10.36 10.30
CA THR A 111 -1.26 -9.64 9.48
C THR A 111 -1.39 -8.18 9.93
N PRO A 112 -1.88 -7.26 9.08
CA PRO A 112 -2.15 -5.88 9.49
C PRO A 112 -2.98 -5.77 10.78
N ARG A 113 -3.99 -6.63 10.93
CA ARG A 113 -4.84 -6.65 12.14
C ARG A 113 -4.07 -7.06 13.41
N GLU A 114 -3.18 -8.03 13.31
CA GLU A 114 -2.34 -8.46 14.44
C GLU A 114 -1.33 -7.40 14.84
N ILE A 115 -0.72 -6.72 13.87
CA ILE A 115 0.26 -5.67 14.11
C ILE A 115 -0.42 -4.44 14.72
N PHE A 116 -1.44 -3.89 14.07
CA PHE A 116 -2.06 -2.63 14.49
C PHE A 116 -3.00 -2.77 15.68
N SER A 117 -3.44 -3.97 16.04
CA SER A 117 -4.09 -4.21 17.35
C SER A 117 -3.13 -3.95 18.53
N GLN A 118 -1.81 -4.03 18.31
CA GLN A 118 -0.76 -3.74 19.29
C GLN A 118 -0.24 -2.30 19.15
N ALA A 119 -1.14 -1.33 18.92
CA ALA A 119 -0.80 0.06 18.62
C ALA A 119 0.21 0.70 19.58
N ASP A 120 0.14 0.38 20.90
CA ASP A 120 1.09 0.93 21.87
C ASP A 120 2.53 0.44 21.58
N LYS A 121 2.72 -0.84 21.21
CA LYS A 121 4.04 -1.37 20.82
C LYS A 121 4.55 -0.77 19.52
N VAL A 122 3.67 -0.58 18.52
CA VAL A 122 4.01 0.04 17.24
C VAL A 122 4.50 1.48 17.47
N THR A 123 3.81 2.23 18.33
CA THR A 123 4.21 3.61 18.66
C THR A 123 5.48 3.69 19.51
N GLU A 124 5.76 2.72 20.39
CA GLU A 124 7.00 2.65 21.18
C GLU A 124 8.26 2.51 20.30
N ILE A 125 8.15 1.87 19.13
CA ILE A 125 9.24 1.78 18.16
C ILE A 125 9.30 2.99 17.19
N GLY A 126 8.46 4.01 17.43
CA GLY A 126 8.46 5.25 16.64
C GLY A 126 7.72 5.17 15.31
N LEU A 127 6.88 4.16 15.11
CA LEU A 127 6.00 4.05 13.95
C LEU A 127 4.60 4.57 14.26
N ASP A 128 3.94 5.07 13.23
CA ASP A 128 2.54 5.44 13.31
C ASP A 128 1.62 4.22 13.22
N VAL A 129 0.36 4.42 13.54
CA VAL A 129 -0.71 3.44 13.33
C VAL A 129 -1.77 4.07 12.42
N PRO A 130 -2.57 3.28 11.71
CA PRO A 130 -3.67 3.80 10.90
C PRO A 130 -4.56 4.75 11.72
N VAL A 131 -4.95 5.89 11.11
CA VAL A 131 -5.77 6.91 11.80
C VAL A 131 -7.04 6.33 12.41
N PRO A 132 -7.80 5.44 11.72
CA PRO A 132 -8.98 4.81 12.31
C PRO A 132 -8.65 3.96 13.55
N ALA A 133 -7.53 3.23 13.51
CA ALA A 133 -7.09 2.41 14.65
C ALA A 133 -6.70 3.28 15.86
N ASP A 134 -5.97 4.37 15.63
CA ASP A 134 -5.60 5.29 16.71
C ASP A 134 -6.82 5.99 17.31
N LEU A 135 -7.77 6.44 16.47
CA LEU A 135 -9.00 7.06 16.97
C LEU A 135 -9.83 6.07 17.78
N ALA A 136 -10.02 4.83 17.30
CA ALA A 136 -10.70 3.78 18.04
C ALA A 136 -10.04 3.53 19.41
N ARG A 137 -8.70 3.48 19.44
CA ARG A 137 -7.92 3.34 20.67
C ARG A 137 -8.16 4.49 21.65
N ARG A 138 -8.13 5.75 21.19
CA ARG A 138 -8.36 6.95 22.00
C ARG A 138 -9.79 6.99 22.55
N LEU A 139 -10.78 6.60 21.76
CA LEU A 139 -12.17 6.53 22.20
C LEU A 139 -12.37 5.47 23.28
N ARG A 140 -11.72 4.29 23.16
CA ARG A 140 -11.74 3.26 24.22
C ARG A 140 -11.10 3.75 25.52
N LYS A 141 -9.96 4.46 25.45
CA LYS A 141 -9.35 5.09 26.64
C LYS A 141 -10.28 6.10 27.34
N LYS A 142 -11.26 6.65 26.61
CA LYS A 142 -12.32 7.50 27.16
C LYS A 142 -13.58 6.75 27.59
N GLY A 143 -13.56 5.42 27.61
CA GLY A 143 -14.67 4.59 28.06
C GLY A 143 -15.72 4.24 26.99
N MET A 144 -15.49 4.56 25.72
CA MET A 144 -16.39 4.13 24.62
C MET A 144 -16.08 2.69 24.21
N ALA A 145 -17.12 1.89 24.02
CA ALA A 145 -17.00 0.48 23.62
C ALA A 145 -16.84 0.37 22.08
N VAL A 146 -15.73 0.93 21.53
CA VAL A 146 -15.40 0.86 20.09
C VAL A 146 -14.53 -0.37 19.83
N SER A 147 -14.74 -1.03 18.68
CA SER A 147 -13.97 -2.21 18.27
C SER A 147 -12.46 -1.93 18.16
N GLU A 148 -11.65 -2.90 18.58
CA GLU A 148 -10.17 -2.85 18.39
C GLU A 148 -9.75 -3.14 16.94
N LYS A 149 -10.68 -3.61 16.12
CA LYS A 149 -10.40 -4.10 14.77
C LYS A 149 -10.60 -3.06 13.68
N CYS A 150 -10.84 -1.80 14.06
CA CYS A 150 -11.00 -0.72 13.08
C CYS A 150 -9.65 -0.38 12.45
N MET A 151 -9.48 -0.70 11.17
CA MET A 151 -8.28 -0.41 10.37
C MET A 151 -8.56 0.60 9.25
N THR A 152 -9.82 0.70 8.82
CA THR A 152 -10.27 1.61 7.76
C THR A 152 -11.30 2.62 8.28
N ASP A 153 -11.51 3.69 7.51
CA ASP A 153 -12.50 4.72 7.82
C ASP A 153 -13.91 4.14 7.84
N GLU A 154 -14.20 3.18 6.95
CA GLU A 154 -15.50 2.50 6.87
C GLU A 154 -15.75 1.67 8.14
N GLU A 155 -14.77 0.85 8.55
CA GLU A 155 -14.88 0.02 9.76
C GLU A 155 -15.07 0.90 11.02
N LEU A 156 -14.38 2.03 11.08
CA LEU A 156 -14.54 2.99 12.19
C LEU A 156 -15.93 3.65 12.14
N GLY A 157 -16.37 4.06 10.96
CA GLY A 157 -17.71 4.63 10.76
C GLY A 157 -18.81 3.68 11.22
N GLU A 158 -18.75 2.41 10.81
CA GLU A 158 -19.69 1.37 11.24
C GLU A 158 -19.65 1.17 12.76
N ALA A 159 -18.46 1.15 13.36
CA ALA A 159 -18.30 0.97 14.81
C ALA A 159 -18.84 2.17 15.61
N LEU A 160 -18.90 3.37 15.03
CA LEU A 160 -19.41 4.59 15.68
C LEU A 160 -20.91 4.81 15.48
N CYS A 161 -21.52 4.28 14.42
CA CYS A 161 -22.96 4.41 14.14
C CYS A 161 -23.88 4.17 15.36
N PRO A 162 -23.66 3.10 16.19
CA PRO A 162 -24.52 2.85 17.36
C PRO A 162 -24.48 3.95 18.42
N PHE A 163 -23.44 4.78 18.46
CA PHE A 163 -23.29 5.86 19.43
C PHE A 163 -23.94 7.16 18.94
N VAL A 164 -23.95 7.39 17.62
CA VAL A 164 -24.59 8.58 16.99
C VAL A 164 -26.10 8.45 16.98
N SER A 165 -26.63 7.23 16.78
CA SER A 165 -28.08 6.97 16.74
C SER A 165 -28.76 7.09 18.11
N LYS A 166 -28.02 7.28 19.20
CA LYS A 166 -28.55 7.44 20.58
C LYS A 166 -28.51 8.89 21.08
N MET A 167 -28.05 9.83 20.26
CA MET A 167 -28.09 11.26 20.51
C MET A 167 -29.34 11.87 19.83
#